data_d6b14491d58e70f39165eecc800071f2
#
_entry.id   d6b14491d58e70f39165eecc800071f2
#
_cell.length_a   1.000
_cell.length_b   1.000
_cell.length_c   1.000
_cell.angle_alpha   90.00
_cell.angle_beta   90.00
_cell.angle_gamma   90.00
#
_symmetry.space_group_name_H-M   'P 1'
#
loop_
_entity.id
_entity.type
_entity.pdbx_description
1 polymer ?
#
loop_
_entity_poly.entity_id
_entity_poly.type
_entity_poly.pdbx_seq_one_letter_code
_entity_poly.pdbx_strand_id
1 'polypeptide(L)'
;MCRRGFGNKLQIDSIDELTGGTFNTTYRITFANQAKTILRVAPLHAADTAWQDIFLMRSEHAMQPYFAPVAALMPKTLLVDFTRQLIDRDYMFQTFLEGERWDDAWEELTPEENNILWNQFGHITKQIHDVRGESFGLPRPGFQFERWSQTIIDRLERTLYAATELQLDVTDLAHILELVRAHPHQLDEIQTPRLLHGDLWLFNLLITHGEDGPVIVGVLDADRAWWGDPMADWTMFILAHAEKEEGHSHFWQAYGQPEDTQGARFRKTVYDGMHAATALIWSVRNHDDGTVKRAYGTLREVAEALPSLF
;
A
#
# COMPACT_ATOMS: atom_id res chain seq x y z
N MET A 1 22.61 -12.93 10.75
CA MET A 1 21.43 -13.20 9.90
C MET A 1 21.76 -14.11 8.72
N CYS A 2 22.58 -13.71 7.75
CA CYS A 2 22.86 -14.53 6.55
C CYS A 2 23.32 -15.96 6.83
N ARG A 3 24.26 -16.17 7.77
CA ARG A 3 24.73 -17.52 8.14
C ARG A 3 23.63 -18.41 8.71
N ARG A 4 22.69 -17.83 9.45
CA ARG A 4 21.52 -18.56 10.00
C ARG A 4 20.55 -18.93 8.89
N GLY A 5 20.34 -18.02 7.90
CA GLY A 5 19.41 -18.26 6.81
C GLY A 5 19.92 -19.19 5.72
N PHE A 6 21.18 -19.02 5.33
CA PHE A 6 21.75 -19.67 4.14
C PHE A 6 22.92 -20.62 4.45
N GLY A 7 23.26 -20.78 5.74
CA GLY A 7 24.37 -21.62 6.18
C GLY A 7 25.73 -20.97 5.97
N ASN A 8 26.80 -21.71 6.37
CA ASN A 8 28.17 -21.20 6.33
C ASN A 8 28.86 -21.30 4.96
N LYS A 9 28.18 -21.91 3.97
CA LYS A 9 28.77 -22.18 2.64
C LYS A 9 28.66 -21.00 1.68
N LEU A 10 27.74 -20.08 1.92
CA LEU A 10 27.57 -18.89 1.09
C LEU A 10 28.51 -17.78 1.60
N GLN A 11 29.44 -17.39 0.78
CA GLN A 11 30.35 -16.27 1.03
C GLN A 11 29.67 -14.98 0.52
N ILE A 12 29.59 -13.97 1.38
CA ILE A 12 29.08 -12.64 1.02
C ILE A 12 30.19 -11.89 0.31
N ASP A 13 29.84 -11.30 -0.82
CA ASP A 13 30.69 -10.42 -1.63
C ASP A 13 30.47 -8.95 -1.22
N SER A 14 29.20 -8.49 -1.25
CA SER A 14 28.83 -7.14 -0.82
C SER A 14 27.52 -7.10 -0.04
N ILE A 15 27.33 -6.02 0.73
CA ILE A 15 26.10 -5.64 1.39
C ILE A 15 25.89 -4.15 1.12
N ASP A 16 24.85 -3.83 0.36
CA ASP A 16 24.51 -2.47 -0.01
C ASP A 16 23.18 -2.09 0.65
N GLU A 17 23.15 -1.01 1.40
CA GLU A 17 21.91 -0.45 1.91
C GLU A 17 21.15 0.23 0.79
N LEU A 18 19.87 -0.15 0.59
CA LEU A 18 18.99 0.45 -0.39
C LEU A 18 18.24 1.61 0.26
N THR A 19 18.40 2.80 -0.31
CA THR A 19 17.70 4.01 0.12
C THR A 19 16.32 4.13 -0.54
N GLY A 20 15.40 4.88 0.09
CA GLY A 20 14.05 5.15 -0.46
C GLY A 20 12.92 4.41 0.24
N GLY A 21 13.19 3.42 1.09
CA GLY A 21 12.18 2.85 1.99
C GLY A 21 11.99 3.71 3.25
N THR A 22 10.74 3.90 3.69
CA THR A 22 10.42 4.79 4.84
C THR A 22 10.31 4.04 6.17
N PHE A 23 10.08 2.72 6.15
CA PHE A 23 9.83 1.93 7.36
C PHE A 23 10.92 0.90 7.65
N ASN A 24 11.22 0.04 6.70
CA ASN A 24 12.21 -1.01 6.88
C ASN A 24 13.59 -0.54 6.43
N THR A 25 14.63 -0.91 7.17
CA THR A 25 15.99 -0.84 6.62
C THR A 25 16.18 -2.01 5.67
N THR A 26 16.49 -1.72 4.41
CA THR A 26 16.57 -2.72 3.33
C THR A 26 18.00 -2.83 2.82
N TYR A 27 18.51 -4.04 2.73
CA TYR A 27 19.84 -4.34 2.23
C TYR A 27 19.77 -5.29 1.05
N ARG A 28 20.50 -4.98 -0.02
CA ARG A 28 20.85 -5.94 -1.07
C ARG A 28 22.11 -6.67 -0.66
N ILE A 29 22.04 -7.99 -0.61
CA ILE A 29 23.18 -8.85 -0.31
C ILE A 29 23.54 -9.59 -1.58
N THR A 30 24.81 -9.39 -2.02
CA THR A 30 25.38 -10.11 -3.16
C THR A 30 26.31 -11.19 -2.62
N PHE A 31 26.17 -12.41 -3.10
CA PHE A 31 27.03 -13.52 -2.74
C PHE A 31 28.16 -13.68 -3.80
N ALA A 32 29.24 -14.35 -3.43
CA ALA A 32 30.40 -14.58 -4.31
C ALA A 32 30.06 -15.31 -5.63
N ASN A 33 28.95 -16.04 -5.69
CA ASN A 33 28.40 -16.65 -6.90
C ASN A 33 27.48 -15.71 -7.69
N GLN A 34 27.49 -14.42 -7.39
CA GLN A 34 26.67 -13.36 -7.99
C GLN A 34 25.15 -13.47 -7.71
N ALA A 35 24.70 -14.44 -6.94
CA ALA A 35 23.31 -14.48 -6.50
C ALA A 35 23.01 -13.30 -5.55
N LYS A 36 21.83 -12.72 -5.68
CA LYS A 36 21.38 -11.57 -4.87
C LYS A 36 20.19 -11.96 -4.00
N THR A 37 20.07 -11.36 -2.84
CA THR A 37 18.91 -11.44 -1.97
C THR A 37 18.67 -10.10 -1.28
N ILE A 38 17.42 -9.85 -0.91
CA ILE A 38 17.03 -8.69 -0.11
C ILE A 38 16.90 -9.11 1.35
N LEU A 39 17.52 -8.38 2.25
CA LEU A 39 17.25 -8.43 3.68
C LEU A 39 16.50 -7.17 4.08
N ARG A 40 15.30 -7.35 4.62
CA ARG A 40 14.51 -6.28 5.24
C ARG A 40 14.58 -6.45 6.76
N VAL A 41 14.82 -5.35 7.47
CA VAL A 41 14.88 -5.28 8.93
C VAL A 41 13.86 -4.25 9.39
N ALA A 42 12.90 -4.68 10.19
CA ALA A 42 11.86 -3.80 10.71
C ALA A 42 12.46 -2.72 11.63
N PRO A 43 11.83 -1.54 11.76
CA PRO A 43 12.25 -0.52 12.71
C PRO A 43 12.19 -1.05 14.15
N LEU A 44 12.90 -0.40 15.06
CA LEU A 44 12.63 -0.59 16.49
C LEU A 44 11.19 -0.12 16.76
N HIS A 45 10.43 -0.94 17.49
CA HIS A 45 9.11 -0.50 17.95
C HIS A 45 9.29 0.64 18.93
N ALA A 46 9.13 1.87 18.46
CA ALA A 46 9.02 3.04 19.29
C ALA A 46 7.56 3.18 19.78
N ALA A 47 7.37 3.79 20.95
CA ALA A 47 6.05 4.11 21.46
C ALA A 47 5.23 5.01 20.50
N ASP A 48 5.91 5.69 19.59
CA ASP A 48 5.35 6.63 18.61
C ASP A 48 5.00 5.98 17.26
N THR A 49 5.07 4.64 17.14
CA THR A 49 4.70 3.96 15.88
C THR A 49 3.18 4.05 15.66
N ALA A 50 2.76 4.54 14.49
CA ALA A 50 1.35 4.55 14.14
C ALA A 50 0.77 3.14 14.17
N TRP A 51 -0.47 2.98 14.62
CA TRP A 51 -1.13 1.67 14.72
C TRP A 51 -1.12 0.90 13.38
N GLN A 52 -1.12 1.62 12.26
CA GLN A 52 -1.06 1.09 10.90
C GLN A 52 0.29 0.42 10.59
N ASP A 53 1.36 0.93 11.19
CA ASP A 53 2.74 0.53 10.91
C ASP A 53 3.26 -0.57 11.86
N ILE A 54 2.42 -0.97 12.83
CA ILE A 54 2.77 -2.03 13.76
C ILE A 54 2.68 -3.39 13.06
N PHE A 55 3.79 -4.14 13.06
CA PHE A 55 3.89 -5.48 12.48
C PHE A 55 3.70 -5.58 10.96
N LEU A 56 3.99 -4.54 10.18
CA LEU A 56 3.89 -4.54 8.71
C LEU A 56 4.55 -5.78 8.08
N MET A 57 5.79 -6.08 8.44
CA MET A 57 6.51 -7.24 7.92
C MET A 57 5.80 -8.58 8.22
N ARG A 58 5.16 -8.72 9.39
CA ARG A 58 4.37 -9.92 9.72
C ARG A 58 3.07 -9.97 8.91
N SER A 59 2.44 -8.83 8.68
CA SER A 59 1.26 -8.72 7.83
C SER A 59 1.59 -9.10 6.39
N GLU A 60 2.67 -8.57 5.83
CA GLU A 60 3.16 -8.94 4.49
C GLU A 60 3.35 -10.45 4.35
N HIS A 61 4.07 -11.05 5.31
CA HIS A 61 4.31 -12.49 5.29
C HIS A 61 3.01 -13.30 5.37
N ALA A 62 2.05 -12.89 6.20
CA ALA A 62 0.76 -13.55 6.34
C ALA A 62 -0.12 -13.41 5.08
N MET A 63 -0.02 -12.27 4.38
CA MET A 63 -0.80 -12.01 3.16
C MET A 63 -0.19 -12.58 1.89
N GLN A 64 1.10 -12.90 1.88
CA GLN A 64 1.81 -13.39 0.70
C GLN A 64 1.10 -14.54 -0.05
N PRO A 65 0.52 -15.57 0.60
CA PRO A 65 -0.19 -16.65 -0.10
C PRO A 65 -1.38 -16.18 -0.94
N TYR A 66 -2.02 -15.08 -0.57
CA TYR A 66 -3.20 -14.57 -1.26
C TYR A 66 -2.86 -13.85 -2.56
N PHE A 67 -1.60 -13.43 -2.73
CA PHE A 67 -1.08 -12.86 -3.98
C PHE A 67 -0.72 -13.93 -5.03
N ALA A 68 -1.19 -15.17 -4.88
CA ALA A 68 -0.94 -16.26 -5.81
C ALA A 68 -1.20 -15.91 -7.30
N PRO A 69 -2.25 -15.15 -7.69
CA PRO A 69 -2.47 -14.76 -9.09
C PRO A 69 -1.34 -13.96 -9.72
N VAL A 70 -0.60 -13.18 -8.89
CA VAL A 70 0.51 -12.32 -9.33
C VAL A 70 1.85 -12.75 -8.72
N ALA A 71 1.94 -13.98 -8.20
CA ALA A 71 3.12 -14.48 -7.47
C ALA A 71 4.42 -14.44 -8.28
N ALA A 72 4.34 -14.47 -9.61
CA ALA A 72 5.50 -14.35 -10.49
C ALA A 72 6.14 -12.95 -10.43
N LEU A 73 5.35 -11.93 -10.08
CA LEU A 73 5.78 -10.54 -9.95
C LEU A 73 6.15 -10.16 -8.50
N MET A 74 5.89 -11.02 -7.51
CA MET A 74 6.12 -10.71 -6.10
C MET A 74 7.47 -11.24 -5.62
N PRO A 75 8.18 -10.50 -4.73
CA PRO A 75 9.33 -11.04 -4.04
C PRO A 75 8.92 -12.27 -3.20
N LYS A 76 9.62 -13.39 -3.35
CA LYS A 76 9.37 -14.59 -2.55
C LYS A 76 10.08 -14.50 -1.22
N THR A 77 9.38 -14.75 -0.13
CA THR A 77 10.00 -14.89 1.19
C THR A 77 10.87 -16.15 1.23
N LEU A 78 12.16 -15.98 1.52
CA LEU A 78 13.14 -17.05 1.64
C LEU A 78 13.30 -17.50 3.10
N LEU A 79 13.21 -16.55 4.04
CA LEU A 79 13.30 -16.78 5.47
C LEU A 79 12.69 -15.61 6.22
N VAL A 80 12.04 -15.91 7.34
CA VAL A 80 11.62 -14.91 8.34
C VAL A 80 12.18 -15.26 9.71
N ASP A 81 12.48 -14.25 10.50
CA ASP A 81 12.75 -14.41 11.93
C ASP A 81 12.00 -13.33 12.73
N PHE A 82 10.92 -13.77 13.33
CA PHE A 82 10.06 -12.96 14.20
C PHE A 82 10.30 -13.27 15.69
N THR A 83 11.33 -14.07 16.01
CA THR A 83 11.65 -14.45 17.38
C THR A 83 12.39 -13.36 18.15
N ARG A 84 13.00 -12.41 17.44
CA ARG A 84 13.82 -11.32 17.99
C ARG A 84 15.01 -11.79 18.84
N GLN A 85 15.43 -13.06 18.71
CA GLN A 85 16.51 -13.63 19.50
C GLN A 85 17.91 -13.21 19.00
N LEU A 86 18.05 -12.95 17.70
CA LEU A 86 19.34 -12.55 17.11
C LEU A 86 19.55 -11.05 17.16
N ILE A 87 18.50 -10.30 16.85
CA ILE A 87 18.39 -8.84 16.99
C ILE A 87 17.02 -8.54 17.57
N ASP A 88 16.87 -7.43 18.29
CA ASP A 88 15.57 -7.02 18.87
C ASP A 88 14.64 -6.38 17.82
N ARG A 89 14.57 -7.02 16.64
CA ARG A 89 13.72 -6.61 15.51
C ARG A 89 13.29 -7.82 14.70
N ASP A 90 12.15 -7.70 14.05
CA ASP A 90 11.72 -8.63 13.02
C ASP A 90 12.61 -8.45 11.78
N TYR A 91 12.95 -9.53 11.08
CA TYR A 91 13.63 -9.45 9.79
C TYR A 91 13.20 -10.57 8.86
N MET A 92 13.27 -10.30 7.55
CA MET A 92 13.06 -11.33 6.54
C MET A 92 14.03 -11.20 5.36
N PHE A 93 14.27 -12.33 4.73
CA PHE A 93 14.98 -12.41 3.45
C PHE A 93 13.98 -12.70 2.35
N GLN A 94 14.13 -11.98 1.24
CA GLN A 94 13.30 -12.13 0.04
C GLN A 94 14.18 -12.30 -1.19
N THR A 95 13.61 -12.87 -2.28
CA THR A 95 14.29 -12.85 -3.56
C THR A 95 14.51 -11.41 -4.02
N PHE A 96 15.64 -11.18 -4.67
CA PHE A 96 15.89 -9.95 -5.39
C PHE A 96 15.17 -10.02 -6.74
N LEU A 97 14.43 -8.97 -7.10
CA LEU A 97 13.83 -8.80 -8.42
C LEU A 97 14.69 -7.79 -9.20
N GLU A 98 15.11 -8.18 -10.39
CA GLU A 98 15.81 -7.28 -11.31
C GLU A 98 14.79 -6.34 -11.96
N GLY A 99 15.13 -5.07 -12.07
CA GLY A 99 14.30 -4.01 -12.66
C GLY A 99 14.57 -2.67 -12.00
N GLU A 100 14.05 -1.62 -12.57
CA GLU A 100 14.04 -0.27 -12.02
C GLU A 100 12.63 0.14 -11.63
N ARG A 101 12.48 1.09 -10.73
CA ARG A 101 11.14 1.57 -10.35
C ARG A 101 10.52 2.36 -11.50
N TRP A 102 9.26 2.10 -11.78
CA TRP A 102 8.55 2.81 -12.84
C TRP A 102 8.52 4.32 -12.61
N ASP A 103 8.41 4.77 -11.37
CA ASP A 103 8.43 6.19 -11.02
C ASP A 103 9.80 6.86 -11.35
N ASP A 104 10.91 6.16 -11.10
CA ASP A 104 12.24 6.66 -11.45
C ASP A 104 12.44 6.75 -12.97
N ALA A 105 11.90 5.79 -13.73
CA ALA A 105 12.00 5.72 -15.18
C ALA A 105 10.98 6.62 -15.92
N TRP A 106 10.00 7.18 -15.22
CA TRP A 106 8.83 7.86 -15.81
C TRP A 106 9.20 8.89 -16.90
N GLU A 107 10.16 9.76 -16.60
CA GLU A 107 10.56 10.84 -17.51
C GLU A 107 11.41 10.36 -18.70
N GLU A 108 11.97 9.14 -18.62
CA GLU A 108 12.78 8.53 -19.67
C GLU A 108 11.93 7.75 -20.68
N LEU A 109 10.70 7.37 -20.28
CA LEU A 109 9.75 6.65 -21.11
C LEU A 109 8.92 7.59 -21.97
N THR A 110 8.61 7.15 -23.19
CA THR A 110 7.64 7.83 -24.06
C THR A 110 6.23 7.74 -23.48
N PRO A 111 5.28 8.63 -23.87
CA PRO A 111 3.88 8.51 -23.49
C PRO A 111 3.27 7.14 -23.86
N GLU A 112 3.62 6.60 -25.03
CA GLU A 112 3.14 5.29 -25.50
C GLU A 112 3.65 4.16 -24.63
N GLU A 113 4.91 4.20 -24.19
CA GLU A 113 5.49 3.21 -23.26
C GLU A 113 4.84 3.29 -21.89
N ASN A 114 4.63 4.50 -21.36
CA ASN A 114 3.87 4.69 -20.13
C ASN A 114 2.44 4.15 -20.25
N ASN A 115 1.76 4.34 -21.38
CA ASN A 115 0.42 3.80 -21.61
C ASN A 115 0.39 2.26 -21.63
N ILE A 116 1.42 1.61 -22.17
CA ILE A 116 1.58 0.14 -22.10
C ILE A 116 1.68 -0.31 -20.63
N LEU A 117 2.46 0.38 -19.81
CA LEU A 117 2.60 0.06 -18.39
C LEU A 117 1.31 0.31 -17.60
N TRP A 118 0.57 1.39 -17.88
CA TRP A 118 -0.73 1.62 -17.28
C TRP A 118 -1.73 0.50 -17.57
N ASN A 119 -1.73 -0.03 -18.79
CA ASN A 119 -2.57 -1.15 -19.17
C ASN A 119 -2.18 -2.42 -18.40
N GLN A 120 -0.87 -2.74 -18.32
CA GLN A 120 -0.37 -3.87 -17.52
C GLN A 120 -0.72 -3.71 -16.05
N PHE A 121 -0.57 -2.49 -15.50
CA PHE A 121 -0.91 -2.18 -14.12
C PHE A 121 -2.40 -2.41 -13.84
N GLY A 122 -3.29 -2.03 -14.75
CA GLY A 122 -4.72 -2.32 -14.65
C GLY A 122 -5.01 -3.83 -14.58
N HIS A 123 -4.36 -4.63 -15.41
CA HIS A 123 -4.50 -6.09 -15.37
C HIS A 123 -3.97 -6.71 -14.07
N ILE A 124 -2.82 -6.27 -13.58
CA ILE A 124 -2.22 -6.74 -12.32
C ILE A 124 -3.14 -6.40 -11.15
N THR A 125 -3.59 -5.15 -11.07
CA THR A 125 -4.51 -4.68 -10.02
C THR A 125 -5.81 -5.49 -10.02
N LYS A 126 -6.36 -5.76 -11.21
CA LYS A 126 -7.56 -6.59 -11.34
C LYS A 126 -7.34 -8.01 -10.81
N GLN A 127 -6.22 -8.64 -11.13
CA GLN A 127 -5.90 -9.99 -10.65
C GLN A 127 -5.80 -10.03 -9.12
N ILE A 128 -5.25 -9.00 -8.49
CA ILE A 128 -5.19 -8.85 -7.03
C ILE A 128 -6.61 -8.72 -6.48
N HIS A 129 -7.40 -7.79 -7.01
CA HIS A 129 -8.75 -7.50 -6.53
C HIS A 129 -9.78 -8.60 -6.84
N ASP A 130 -9.48 -9.54 -7.74
CA ASP A 130 -10.36 -10.69 -7.99
C ASP A 130 -10.27 -11.75 -6.87
N VAL A 131 -9.24 -11.70 -6.01
CA VAL A 131 -9.11 -12.58 -4.84
C VAL A 131 -10.10 -12.18 -3.76
N ARG A 132 -10.85 -13.17 -3.24
CA ARG A 132 -11.89 -12.97 -2.24
C ARG A 132 -11.39 -13.37 -0.85
N GLY A 133 -11.74 -12.57 0.16
CA GLY A 133 -11.52 -12.84 1.57
C GLY A 133 -12.78 -13.32 2.28
N GLU A 134 -12.61 -13.72 3.54
CA GLU A 134 -13.71 -14.17 4.42
C GLU A 134 -14.22 -13.06 5.35
N SER A 135 -13.40 -12.06 5.62
CA SER A 135 -13.70 -10.91 6.49
C SER A 135 -13.03 -9.65 5.97
N PHE A 136 -13.57 -8.50 6.32
CA PHE A 136 -12.97 -7.20 6.03
C PHE A 136 -11.87 -6.84 7.03
N GLY A 137 -10.96 -5.95 6.63
CA GLY A 137 -9.94 -5.37 7.50
C GLY A 137 -8.56 -6.01 7.39
N LEU A 138 -7.74 -5.86 8.43
CA LEU A 138 -6.35 -6.33 8.43
C LEU A 138 -6.25 -7.81 8.81
N PRO A 139 -5.22 -8.54 8.32
CA PRO A 139 -5.04 -9.97 8.57
C PRO A 139 -4.51 -10.26 10.00
N ARG A 140 -5.13 -9.67 11.01
CA ARG A 140 -4.73 -9.83 12.42
C ARG A 140 -5.91 -9.76 13.37
N PRO A 141 -5.84 -10.44 14.54
CA PRO A 141 -6.90 -10.41 15.54
C PRO A 141 -7.27 -9.00 15.99
N GLY A 142 -8.57 -8.73 16.13
CA GLY A 142 -9.09 -7.42 16.55
C GLY A 142 -9.18 -6.37 15.45
N PHE A 143 -8.84 -6.73 14.20
CA PHE A 143 -8.92 -5.85 13.02
C PHE A 143 -9.67 -6.52 11.86
N GLN A 144 -10.45 -7.55 12.16
CA GLN A 144 -11.30 -8.27 11.21
C GLN A 144 -12.76 -7.99 11.54
N PHE A 145 -13.56 -7.69 10.53
CA PHE A 145 -14.93 -7.25 10.67
C PHE A 145 -15.83 -7.98 9.67
N GLU A 146 -17.11 -8.09 10.00
CA GLU A 146 -18.13 -8.72 9.15
C GLU A 146 -18.65 -7.75 8.08
N ARG A 147 -18.59 -6.43 8.36
CA ARG A 147 -19.10 -5.38 7.46
C ARG A 147 -18.03 -4.37 7.12
N TRP A 148 -18.13 -3.85 5.91
CA TRP A 148 -17.16 -2.85 5.43
C TRP A 148 -17.24 -1.54 6.21
N SER A 149 -18.44 -1.11 6.58
CA SER A 149 -18.63 0.09 7.41
C SER A 149 -17.87 0.01 8.73
N GLN A 150 -17.85 -1.17 9.39
CA GLN A 150 -17.15 -1.36 10.66
C GLN A 150 -15.63 -1.16 10.47
N THR A 151 -15.08 -1.67 9.37
CA THR A 151 -13.66 -1.53 9.04
C THR A 151 -13.29 -0.07 8.83
N ILE A 152 -14.07 0.67 8.06
CA ILE A 152 -13.78 2.08 7.77
C ILE A 152 -13.96 2.96 9.01
N ILE A 153 -15.00 2.71 9.79
CA ILE A 153 -15.22 3.43 11.07
C ILE A 153 -14.05 3.18 12.03
N ASP A 154 -13.65 1.92 12.26
CA ASP A 154 -12.50 1.59 13.12
C ASP A 154 -11.21 2.28 12.62
N ARG A 155 -10.98 2.28 11.31
CA ARG A 155 -9.81 2.94 10.72
C ARG A 155 -9.82 4.46 10.93
N LEU A 156 -10.95 5.11 10.69
CA LEU A 156 -11.10 6.55 10.90
C LEU A 156 -10.97 6.93 12.40
N GLU A 157 -11.56 6.13 13.31
CA GLU A 157 -11.44 6.33 14.76
C GLU A 157 -9.98 6.27 15.23
N ARG A 158 -9.23 5.26 14.78
CA ARG A 158 -7.81 5.12 15.12
C ARG A 158 -6.96 6.22 14.53
N THR A 159 -7.28 6.66 13.31
CA THR A 159 -6.59 7.78 12.66
C THR A 159 -6.88 9.09 13.39
N LEU A 160 -8.14 9.33 13.78
CA LEU A 160 -8.56 10.47 14.59
C LEU A 160 -7.83 10.50 15.93
N TYR A 161 -7.76 9.35 16.62
CA TYR A 161 -7.03 9.23 17.88
C TYR A 161 -5.53 9.57 17.68
N ALA A 162 -4.88 8.99 16.68
CA ALA A 162 -3.46 9.25 16.40
C ALA A 162 -3.18 10.72 16.04
N ALA A 163 -4.08 11.37 15.28
CA ALA A 163 -3.97 12.78 14.94
C ALA A 163 -4.15 13.68 16.19
N THR A 164 -5.06 13.30 17.09
CA THR A 164 -5.29 14.01 18.37
C THR A 164 -4.07 13.92 19.28
N GLU A 165 -3.43 12.74 19.40
CA GLU A 165 -2.20 12.57 20.17
C GLU A 165 -1.04 13.43 19.63
N LEU A 166 -1.03 13.68 18.32
CA LEU A 166 -0.09 14.60 17.67
C LEU A 166 -0.50 16.07 17.75
N GLN A 167 -1.58 16.40 18.46
CA GLN A 167 -2.14 17.75 18.63
C GLN A 167 -2.48 18.45 17.30
N LEU A 168 -2.90 17.67 16.29
CA LEU A 168 -3.33 18.19 15.00
C LEU A 168 -4.76 18.71 15.05
N ASP A 169 -5.13 19.61 14.12
CA ASP A 169 -6.53 19.96 13.92
C ASP A 169 -7.26 18.76 13.32
N VAL A 170 -8.26 18.27 14.04
CA VAL A 170 -9.04 17.08 13.67
C VAL A 170 -10.49 17.39 13.34
N THR A 171 -10.84 18.68 13.21
CA THR A 171 -12.23 19.13 13.05
C THR A 171 -12.90 18.46 11.84
N ASP A 172 -12.30 18.56 10.66
CA ASP A 172 -12.85 17.99 9.43
C ASP A 172 -12.88 16.45 9.47
N LEU A 173 -11.82 15.81 10.02
CA LEU A 173 -11.76 14.35 10.16
C LEU A 173 -12.84 13.82 11.12
N ALA A 174 -13.08 14.51 12.24
CA ALA A 174 -14.15 14.15 13.18
C ALA A 174 -15.53 14.28 12.52
N HIS A 175 -15.75 15.35 11.74
CA HIS A 175 -16.99 15.53 11.00
C HIS A 175 -17.21 14.43 9.94
N ILE A 176 -16.17 14.08 9.17
CA ILE A 176 -16.22 12.96 8.22
C ILE A 176 -16.62 11.66 8.93
N LEU A 177 -16.01 11.36 10.09
CA LEU A 177 -16.34 10.17 10.87
C LEU A 177 -17.81 10.16 11.34
N GLU A 178 -18.36 11.29 11.77
CA GLU A 178 -19.77 11.41 12.14
C GLU A 178 -20.70 11.13 10.96
N LEU A 179 -20.39 11.67 9.79
CA LEU A 179 -21.17 11.44 8.55
C LEU A 179 -21.12 9.97 8.12
N VAL A 180 -19.95 9.33 8.20
CA VAL A 180 -19.78 7.91 7.91
C VAL A 180 -20.57 7.04 8.87
N ARG A 181 -20.58 7.36 10.16
CA ARG A 181 -21.38 6.65 11.18
C ARG A 181 -22.89 6.78 10.96
N ALA A 182 -23.33 7.92 10.43
CA ALA A 182 -24.74 8.16 10.12
C ALA A 182 -25.22 7.42 8.86
N HIS A 183 -24.30 7.08 7.93
CA HIS A 183 -24.62 6.48 6.64
C HIS A 183 -23.86 5.17 6.35
N PRO A 184 -23.80 4.20 7.31
CA PRO A 184 -23.00 2.97 7.14
C PRO A 184 -23.46 2.10 5.98
N HIS A 185 -24.74 2.19 5.61
CA HIS A 185 -25.35 1.41 4.52
C HIS A 185 -24.68 1.69 3.15
N GLN A 186 -24.17 2.89 2.91
CA GLN A 186 -23.46 3.25 1.69
C GLN A 186 -22.13 2.47 1.55
N LEU A 187 -21.45 2.23 2.66
CA LEU A 187 -20.25 1.39 2.70
C LEU A 187 -20.62 -0.10 2.63
N ASP A 188 -21.70 -0.50 3.29
CA ASP A 188 -22.17 -1.88 3.36
C ASP A 188 -22.83 -2.37 2.06
N GLU A 189 -22.88 -1.55 0.99
CA GLU A 189 -23.12 -2.05 -0.37
C GLU A 189 -22.03 -3.04 -0.79
N ILE A 190 -20.84 -2.89 -0.25
CA ILE A 190 -19.74 -3.84 -0.46
C ILE A 190 -19.93 -5.06 0.45
N GLN A 191 -20.33 -6.18 -0.17
CA GLN A 191 -20.66 -7.43 0.52
C GLN A 191 -19.53 -8.44 0.51
N THR A 192 -18.56 -8.31 -0.37
CA THR A 192 -17.49 -9.29 -0.55
C THR A 192 -16.13 -8.63 -0.33
N PRO A 193 -15.38 -9.03 0.71
CA PRO A 193 -14.00 -8.55 0.89
C PRO A 193 -13.13 -8.98 -0.29
N ARG A 194 -12.37 -8.06 -0.84
CA ARG A 194 -11.38 -8.30 -1.89
C ARG A 194 -9.99 -8.05 -1.34
N LEU A 195 -8.99 -8.75 -1.89
CA LEU A 195 -7.60 -8.48 -1.55
C LEU A 195 -7.22 -7.10 -2.06
N LEU A 196 -6.69 -6.28 -1.17
CA LEU A 196 -6.12 -4.98 -1.47
C LEU A 196 -4.63 -5.02 -1.19
N HIS A 197 -3.84 -4.38 -2.04
CA HIS A 197 -2.41 -4.24 -1.81
C HIS A 197 -2.11 -3.24 -0.69
N GLY A 198 -2.89 -2.18 -0.61
CA GLY A 198 -2.81 -1.15 0.43
C GLY A 198 -1.71 -0.10 0.22
N ASP A 199 -0.83 -0.31 -0.77
CA ASP A 199 0.24 0.62 -1.16
C ASP A 199 0.62 0.44 -2.64
N LEU A 200 -0.37 0.28 -3.52
CA LEU A 200 -0.17 -0.04 -4.92
C LEU A 200 -0.07 1.25 -5.77
N TRP A 201 1.16 1.69 -6.03
CA TRP A 201 1.48 2.87 -6.82
C TRP A 201 2.80 2.69 -7.58
N LEU A 202 3.19 3.67 -8.42
CA LEU A 202 4.31 3.52 -9.34
C LEU A 202 5.65 3.22 -8.66
N PHE A 203 5.87 3.75 -7.45
CA PHE A 203 7.07 3.48 -6.64
C PHE A 203 7.24 2.01 -6.26
N ASN A 204 6.14 1.26 -6.19
CA ASN A 204 6.13 -0.14 -5.81
C ASN A 204 6.06 -1.07 -7.02
N LEU A 205 6.25 -0.54 -8.23
CA LEU A 205 6.28 -1.30 -9.48
C LEU A 205 7.68 -1.27 -10.09
N LEU A 206 8.25 -2.45 -10.36
CA LEU A 206 9.50 -2.58 -11.09
C LEU A 206 9.21 -2.89 -12.55
N ILE A 207 9.96 -2.23 -13.42
CA ILE A 207 9.89 -2.42 -14.87
C ILE A 207 11.23 -2.85 -15.45
N THR A 208 11.18 -3.42 -16.64
CA THR A 208 12.34 -3.66 -17.52
C THR A 208 11.94 -3.43 -18.96
N HIS A 209 12.92 -3.26 -19.84
CA HIS A 209 12.68 -3.13 -21.28
C HIS A 209 12.75 -4.51 -21.93
N GLY A 210 11.64 -4.92 -22.55
CA GLY A 210 11.55 -6.10 -23.40
C GLY A 210 11.65 -5.78 -24.88
N GLU A 211 11.57 -6.81 -25.73
CA GLU A 211 11.62 -6.63 -27.20
C GLU A 211 10.40 -5.85 -27.73
N ASP A 212 9.24 -5.97 -27.09
CA ASP A 212 7.98 -5.35 -27.48
C ASP A 212 7.64 -4.09 -26.64
N GLY A 213 8.61 -3.54 -25.90
CA GLY A 213 8.44 -2.38 -25.03
C GLY A 213 8.61 -2.68 -23.54
N PRO A 214 8.27 -1.74 -22.63
CA PRO A 214 8.45 -1.91 -21.21
C PRO A 214 7.47 -2.92 -20.61
N VAL A 215 7.94 -3.66 -19.60
CA VAL A 215 7.17 -4.71 -18.91
C VAL A 215 7.29 -4.53 -17.42
N ILE A 216 6.16 -4.62 -16.70
CA ILE A 216 6.15 -4.70 -15.24
C ILE A 216 6.65 -6.09 -14.83
N VAL A 217 7.75 -6.14 -14.11
CA VAL A 217 8.43 -7.38 -13.66
C VAL A 217 8.40 -7.55 -12.14
N GLY A 218 7.95 -6.53 -11.40
CA GLY A 218 7.88 -6.60 -9.95
C GLY A 218 6.75 -5.77 -9.36
N VAL A 219 6.10 -6.32 -8.31
CA VAL A 219 5.15 -5.64 -7.43
C VAL A 219 5.72 -5.76 -6.02
N LEU A 220 6.03 -4.64 -5.39
CA LEU A 220 6.75 -4.57 -4.12
C LEU A 220 5.82 -4.07 -3.00
N ASP A 221 6.25 -4.32 -1.76
CA ASP A 221 5.74 -3.67 -0.54
C ASP A 221 4.25 -3.91 -0.24
N ALA A 222 3.81 -5.18 -0.32
CA ALA A 222 2.45 -5.57 0.07
C ALA A 222 2.26 -5.66 1.61
N ASP A 223 3.03 -4.90 2.39
CA ASP A 223 3.01 -4.95 3.84
C ASP A 223 1.78 -4.26 4.47
N ARG A 224 1.08 -3.45 3.69
CA ARG A 224 -0.19 -2.81 4.03
C ARG A 224 -1.41 -3.55 3.47
N ALA A 225 -1.21 -4.75 2.94
CA ALA A 225 -2.30 -5.54 2.36
C ALA A 225 -3.41 -5.84 3.37
N TRP A 226 -4.64 -5.73 2.90
CA TRP A 226 -5.85 -5.91 3.71
C TRP A 226 -7.03 -6.38 2.85
N TRP A 227 -8.20 -6.55 3.46
CA TRP A 227 -9.41 -7.02 2.81
C TRP A 227 -10.46 -5.92 2.79
N GLY A 228 -10.95 -5.54 1.60
CA GLY A 228 -11.88 -4.42 1.49
C GLY A 228 -12.54 -4.24 0.16
N ASP A 229 -12.96 -2.99 -0.08
CA ASP A 229 -13.45 -2.49 -1.36
C ASP A 229 -12.27 -2.16 -2.27
N PRO A 230 -12.16 -2.74 -3.47
CA PRO A 230 -11.14 -2.40 -4.47
C PRO A 230 -10.94 -0.90 -4.69
N MET A 231 -12.01 -0.13 -4.59
CA MET A 231 -11.96 1.32 -4.72
C MET A 231 -11.03 1.98 -3.69
N ALA A 232 -10.92 1.43 -2.50
CA ALA A 232 -10.02 1.97 -1.47
C ALA A 232 -8.54 1.84 -1.84
N ASP A 233 -8.18 0.90 -2.72
CA ASP A 233 -6.80 0.73 -3.22
C ASP A 233 -6.49 1.73 -4.34
N TRP A 234 -7.28 1.71 -5.41
CA TRP A 234 -6.96 2.54 -6.57
C TRP A 234 -7.23 4.05 -6.36
N THR A 235 -8.06 4.47 -5.41
CA THR A 235 -8.18 5.90 -5.04
C THR A 235 -6.86 6.46 -4.53
N MET A 236 -6.04 5.65 -3.86
CA MET A 236 -4.74 6.09 -3.36
C MET A 236 -3.79 6.48 -4.51
N PHE A 237 -3.62 5.64 -5.54
CA PHE A 237 -2.69 5.93 -6.63
C PHE A 237 -3.21 6.97 -7.61
N ILE A 238 -4.52 7.07 -7.83
CA ILE A 238 -5.11 8.15 -8.63
C ILE A 238 -4.87 9.51 -7.95
N LEU A 239 -5.08 9.62 -6.65
CA LEU A 239 -4.79 10.87 -5.93
C LEU A 239 -3.30 11.21 -5.93
N ALA A 240 -2.44 10.20 -5.73
CA ALA A 240 -0.99 10.40 -5.70
C ALA A 240 -0.41 10.81 -7.06
N HIS A 241 -1.06 10.46 -8.17
CA HIS A 241 -0.58 10.67 -9.53
C HIS A 241 -1.59 11.42 -10.41
N ALA A 242 -2.30 12.39 -9.83
CA ALA A 242 -3.29 13.20 -10.57
C ALA A 242 -2.68 13.90 -11.79
N GLU A 243 -1.40 14.27 -11.74
CA GLU A 243 -0.66 14.86 -12.87
C GLU A 243 -0.38 13.88 -14.03
N LYS A 244 -0.60 12.58 -13.81
CA LYS A 244 -0.38 11.51 -14.80
C LYS A 244 -1.71 10.99 -15.39
N GLU A 245 -2.77 11.81 -15.41
CA GLU A 245 -4.14 11.43 -15.83
C GLU A 245 -4.22 10.79 -17.23
N GLU A 246 -3.35 11.17 -18.16
CA GLU A 246 -3.37 10.62 -19.52
C GLU A 246 -3.26 9.09 -19.56
N GLY A 247 -2.53 8.49 -18.62
CA GLY A 247 -2.38 7.03 -18.50
C GLY A 247 -3.59 6.33 -17.89
N HIS A 248 -4.42 7.03 -17.12
CA HIS A 248 -5.53 6.41 -16.38
C HIS A 248 -6.57 5.74 -17.30
N SER A 249 -6.78 6.25 -18.52
CA SER A 249 -7.69 5.62 -19.49
C SER A 249 -7.24 4.21 -19.86
N HIS A 250 -5.93 3.97 -20.00
CA HIS A 250 -5.33 2.68 -20.31
C HIS A 250 -5.42 1.71 -19.11
N PHE A 251 -5.27 2.23 -17.89
CA PHE A 251 -5.54 1.47 -16.68
C PHE A 251 -6.99 1.00 -16.63
N TRP A 252 -7.96 1.91 -16.82
CA TRP A 252 -9.38 1.56 -16.78
C TRP A 252 -9.82 0.64 -17.90
N GLN A 253 -9.18 0.71 -19.06
CA GLN A 253 -9.44 -0.22 -20.15
C GLN A 253 -9.13 -1.67 -19.74
N ALA A 254 -8.06 -1.87 -18.98
CA ALA A 254 -7.60 -3.19 -18.53
C ALA A 254 -8.31 -3.65 -17.24
N TYR A 255 -8.45 -2.75 -16.28
CA TYR A 255 -9.08 -3.04 -14.98
C TYR A 255 -10.60 -3.18 -15.08
N GLY A 256 -11.25 -2.34 -15.87
CA GLY A 256 -12.69 -2.13 -15.93
C GLY A 256 -13.08 -0.77 -15.36
N GLN A 257 -14.14 -0.18 -15.91
CA GLN A 257 -14.61 1.14 -15.44
C GLN A 257 -15.18 1.01 -14.02
N PRO A 258 -14.89 1.96 -13.12
CA PRO A 258 -15.48 2.01 -11.80
C PRO A 258 -17.00 2.27 -11.90
N GLU A 259 -17.75 1.82 -10.89
CA GLU A 259 -19.16 2.15 -10.74
C GLU A 259 -19.32 3.65 -10.53
N ASP A 260 -20.35 4.24 -11.16
CA ASP A 260 -20.76 5.63 -10.97
C ASP A 260 -22.16 5.71 -10.37
N THR A 261 -22.34 5.10 -9.21
CA THR A 261 -23.57 5.20 -8.39
C THR A 261 -23.39 6.25 -7.29
N GLN A 262 -24.49 6.68 -6.67
CA GLN A 262 -24.43 7.57 -5.51
C GLN A 262 -23.60 6.94 -4.36
N GLY A 263 -23.83 5.64 -4.05
CA GLY A 263 -23.05 4.91 -3.07
C GLY A 263 -21.56 4.83 -3.43
N ALA A 264 -21.22 4.59 -4.70
CA ALA A 264 -19.84 4.57 -5.16
C ALA A 264 -19.16 5.94 -5.00
N ARG A 265 -19.86 7.04 -5.31
CA ARG A 265 -19.34 8.40 -5.10
C ARG A 265 -19.13 8.70 -3.61
N PHE A 266 -20.07 8.29 -2.76
CA PHE A 266 -19.91 8.42 -1.30
C PHE A 266 -18.69 7.66 -0.83
N ARG A 267 -18.53 6.37 -1.20
CA ARG A 267 -17.39 5.54 -0.82
C ARG A 267 -16.07 6.16 -1.27
N LYS A 268 -15.99 6.59 -2.55
CA LYS A 268 -14.79 7.25 -3.07
C LYS A 268 -14.42 8.47 -2.23
N THR A 269 -15.37 9.34 -1.94
CA THR A 269 -15.12 10.55 -1.15
C THR A 269 -14.65 10.22 0.27
N VAL A 270 -15.22 9.18 0.90
CA VAL A 270 -14.75 8.69 2.20
C VAL A 270 -13.31 8.18 2.12
N TYR A 271 -12.94 7.45 1.05
CA TYR A 271 -11.57 6.94 0.89
C TYR A 271 -10.56 8.05 0.62
N ASP A 272 -10.94 9.08 -0.15
CA ASP A 272 -10.13 10.27 -0.34
C ASP A 272 -9.78 10.93 1.02
N GLY A 273 -10.77 11.09 1.90
CA GLY A 273 -10.57 11.57 3.27
C GLY A 273 -9.73 10.64 4.14
N MET A 274 -9.94 9.33 4.05
CA MET A 274 -9.17 8.32 4.78
C MET A 274 -7.68 8.34 4.38
N HIS A 275 -7.38 8.45 3.09
CA HIS A 275 -6.00 8.53 2.60
C HIS A 275 -5.37 9.87 2.97
N ALA A 276 -6.09 10.98 2.84
CA ALA A 276 -5.62 12.30 3.26
C ALA A 276 -5.27 12.34 4.76
N ALA A 277 -6.12 11.76 5.62
CA ALA A 277 -5.85 11.69 7.06
C ALA A 277 -4.61 10.84 7.38
N THR A 278 -4.41 9.74 6.66
CA THR A 278 -3.21 8.89 6.79
C THR A 278 -1.95 9.66 6.33
N ALA A 279 -2.02 10.33 5.19
CA ALA A 279 -0.94 11.15 4.65
C ALA A 279 -0.59 12.31 5.58
N LEU A 280 -1.58 12.95 6.23
CA LEU A 280 -1.36 14.01 7.21
C LEU A 280 -0.48 13.53 8.37
N ILE A 281 -0.82 12.40 8.99
CA ILE A 281 -0.05 11.86 10.12
C ILE A 281 1.37 11.52 9.67
N TRP A 282 1.52 10.87 8.53
CA TRP A 282 2.84 10.50 7.99
C TRP A 282 3.70 11.75 7.72
N SER A 283 3.13 12.76 7.08
CA SER A 283 3.84 13.98 6.66
C SER A 283 4.28 14.84 7.85
N VAL A 284 3.46 14.93 8.89
CA VAL A 284 3.86 15.62 10.13
C VAL A 284 5.07 14.94 10.78
N ARG A 285 5.10 13.59 10.80
CA ARG A 285 6.24 12.84 11.35
C ARG A 285 7.50 12.96 10.50
N ASN A 286 7.35 13.18 9.20
CA ASN A 286 8.47 13.31 8.26
C ASN A 286 8.80 14.77 7.91
N HIS A 287 8.17 15.74 8.56
CA HIS A 287 8.38 17.18 8.36
C HIS A 287 8.13 17.64 6.90
N ASP A 288 7.10 17.07 6.24
CA ASP A 288 6.67 17.46 4.90
C ASP A 288 5.48 18.43 4.97
N ASP A 289 5.78 19.72 5.13
CA ASP A 289 4.76 20.77 5.25
C ASP A 289 3.90 20.90 3.99
N GLY A 290 4.43 20.55 2.81
CA GLY A 290 3.70 20.62 1.56
C GLY A 290 2.54 19.60 1.52
N THR A 291 2.82 18.38 1.91
CA THR A 291 1.80 17.31 2.00
C THR A 291 0.83 17.55 3.16
N VAL A 292 1.31 18.10 4.31
CA VAL A 292 0.43 18.52 5.42
C VAL A 292 -0.65 19.49 4.91
N LYS A 293 -0.24 20.53 4.17
CA LYS A 293 -1.19 21.52 3.62
C LYS A 293 -2.20 20.92 2.65
N ARG A 294 -1.74 20.04 1.75
CA ARG A 294 -2.62 19.33 0.81
C ARG A 294 -3.63 18.44 1.54
N ALA A 295 -3.16 17.68 2.52
CA ALA A 295 -4.00 16.78 3.31
C ALA A 295 -5.15 17.51 4.02
N TYR A 296 -4.87 18.64 4.66
CA TYR A 296 -5.91 19.50 5.25
C TYR A 296 -6.87 20.06 4.20
N GLY A 297 -6.39 20.44 3.02
CA GLY A 297 -7.24 20.86 1.90
C GLY A 297 -8.21 19.78 1.51
N THR A 298 -7.70 18.56 1.26
CA THR A 298 -8.54 17.40 0.90
C THR A 298 -9.54 17.03 2.00
N LEU A 299 -9.14 17.03 3.27
CA LEU A 299 -10.06 16.74 4.38
C LEU A 299 -11.23 17.74 4.43
N ARG A 300 -10.96 19.03 4.22
CA ARG A 300 -12.00 20.05 4.14
C ARG A 300 -12.93 19.83 2.95
N GLU A 301 -12.38 19.61 1.75
CA GLU A 301 -13.17 19.33 0.54
C GLU A 301 -14.08 18.11 0.72
N VAL A 302 -13.57 17.04 1.34
CA VAL A 302 -14.32 15.83 1.65
C VAL A 302 -15.45 16.12 2.65
N ALA A 303 -15.16 16.85 3.74
CA ALA A 303 -16.17 17.20 4.75
C ALA A 303 -17.31 18.07 4.17
N GLU A 304 -17.00 18.95 3.22
CA GLU A 304 -17.97 19.80 2.51
C GLU A 304 -18.76 19.01 1.46
N ALA A 305 -18.15 18.05 0.77
CA ALA A 305 -18.77 17.29 -0.32
C ALA A 305 -19.72 16.19 0.17
N LEU A 306 -19.36 15.45 1.24
CA LEU A 306 -20.11 14.29 1.74
C LEU A 306 -21.60 14.56 1.98
N PRO A 307 -22.04 15.70 2.59
CA PRO A 307 -23.46 15.96 2.81
C PRO A 307 -24.33 16.02 1.54
N SER A 308 -23.73 16.22 0.39
CA SER A 308 -24.44 16.26 -0.89
C SER A 308 -24.66 14.88 -1.54
N LEU A 309 -24.06 13.82 -0.95
CA LEU A 309 -24.03 12.46 -1.51
C LEU A 309 -25.02 11.49 -0.85
N PHE A 310 -25.92 11.98 0.03
CA PHE A 310 -26.98 11.17 0.66
C PHE A 310 -28.29 11.93 0.82
#